data_b8cf7e743ca2d6c00fca9ab6715ff37d
#
_entry.id   b8cf7e743ca2d6c00fca9ab6715ff37d
#
_cell.length_a   1.000
_cell.length_b   1.000
_cell.length_c   1.000
_cell.angle_alpha   90.00
_cell.angle_beta   90.00
_cell.angle_gamma   90.00
#
_symmetry.space_group_name_H-M   'P 1'
#
loop_
_entity.id
_entity.type
_entity.pdbx_description
1 polymer ?
#
loop_
_entity_poly.entity_id
_entity_poly.type
_entity_poly.pdbx_seq_one_letter_code
_entity_poly.pdbx_strand_id
1 'polypeptide(L)'
;FHQKGFSPEFLVVIRLLVSGFLLLGIDGLLNFGDIFTIWHSSYDRLQLLLFGIIGMLSVQYTYFAAISCSNAATATVLQYLMPVIIVFWISLRDRRLPHIYELLAIALAMLGTLLLVTKGDFTTLAISKAALFWGILAALSAAFYTLQPKYLLQHWRSPLVIGWGMLLGGIVM
;
A
#
# COMPACT_ATOMS: atom_id res chain seq x y z
N PHE A 1 10.32 1.76 20.73
CA PHE A 1 8.85 1.88 20.71
C PHE A 1 8.15 1.06 21.81
N HIS A 2 8.76 0.02 22.31
CA HIS A 2 8.21 -0.79 23.42
C HIS A 2 8.10 -0.08 24.78
N GLN A 3 8.67 1.11 24.94
CA GLN A 3 8.73 1.79 26.24
C GLN A 3 7.54 2.70 26.60
N LYS A 4 6.54 2.87 25.73
CA LYS A 4 5.38 3.78 26.00
C LYS A 4 3.99 3.16 25.86
N GLY A 5 3.83 1.84 25.92
CA GLY A 5 2.50 1.20 26.09
C GLY A 5 1.52 1.30 24.92
N PHE A 6 1.90 1.89 23.78
CA PHE A 6 1.05 1.92 22.58
C PHE A 6 1.48 0.84 21.60
N SER A 7 0.52 0.00 21.18
CA SER A 7 0.77 -0.97 20.13
C SER A 7 1.01 -0.25 18.78
N PRO A 8 1.90 -0.74 17.92
CA PRO A 8 2.10 -0.16 16.58
C PRO A 8 0.81 -0.07 15.76
N GLU A 9 -0.09 -1.02 15.95
CA GLU A 9 -1.41 -1.08 15.31
C GLU A 9 -2.27 0.13 15.68
N PHE A 10 -2.32 0.50 16.95
CA PHE A 10 -3.06 1.65 17.43
C PHE A 10 -2.59 2.97 16.78
N LEU A 11 -1.28 3.13 16.60
CA LEU A 11 -0.72 4.31 15.92
C LEU A 11 -1.12 4.35 14.44
N VAL A 12 -1.18 3.19 13.79
CA VAL A 12 -1.62 3.09 12.39
C VAL A 12 -3.09 3.46 12.25
N VAL A 13 -3.96 2.96 13.13
CA VAL A 13 -5.39 3.29 13.13
C VAL A 13 -5.60 4.79 13.29
N ILE A 14 -4.98 5.42 14.31
CA ILE A 14 -5.08 6.86 14.52
C ILE A 14 -4.61 7.63 13.29
N ARG A 15 -3.46 7.24 12.73
CA ARG A 15 -2.92 7.89 11.53
C ARG A 15 -3.89 7.80 10.35
N LEU A 16 -4.47 6.61 10.10
CA LEU A 16 -5.41 6.41 9.01
C LEU A 16 -6.70 7.24 9.21
N LEU A 17 -7.26 7.23 10.41
CA LEU A 17 -8.48 7.99 10.71
C LEU A 17 -8.22 9.50 10.61
N VAL A 18 -7.19 10.01 11.27
CA VAL A 18 -6.88 11.45 11.24
C VAL A 18 -6.56 11.90 9.81
N SER A 19 -5.73 11.18 9.08
CA SER A 19 -5.39 11.52 7.69
C SER A 19 -6.60 11.43 6.76
N GLY A 20 -7.47 10.43 6.93
CA GLY A 20 -8.69 10.29 6.16
C GLY A 20 -9.67 11.45 6.38
N PHE A 21 -9.90 11.84 7.64
CA PHE A 21 -10.73 13.01 7.98
C PHE A 21 -10.15 14.31 7.44
N LEU A 22 -8.84 14.51 7.56
CA LEU A 22 -8.18 15.71 7.03
C LEU A 22 -8.29 15.80 5.50
N LEU A 23 -8.05 14.70 4.79
CA LEU A 23 -8.15 14.68 3.33
C LEU A 23 -9.57 14.99 2.85
N LEU A 24 -10.59 14.34 3.45
CA LEU A 24 -11.99 14.61 3.09
C LEU A 24 -12.44 16.02 3.50
N GLY A 25 -11.97 16.51 4.63
CA GLY A 25 -12.25 17.88 5.09
C GLY A 25 -11.66 18.92 4.14
N ILE A 26 -10.40 18.77 3.75
CA ILE A 26 -9.72 19.65 2.79
C ILE A 26 -10.40 19.57 1.41
N ASP A 27 -10.72 18.37 0.92
CA ASP A 27 -11.38 18.21 -0.38
C ASP A 27 -12.78 18.84 -0.38
N GLY A 28 -13.56 18.65 0.69
CA GLY A 28 -14.87 19.28 0.84
C GLY A 28 -14.82 20.82 0.89
N LEU A 29 -13.84 21.38 1.60
CA LEU A 29 -13.66 22.82 1.71
C LEU A 29 -13.17 23.48 0.41
N LEU A 30 -12.19 22.85 -0.26
CA LEU A 30 -11.58 23.43 -1.46
C LEU A 30 -12.45 23.32 -2.70
N ASN A 31 -13.21 22.23 -2.82
CA ASN A 31 -13.92 21.92 -4.06
C ASN A 31 -15.44 22.12 -3.95
N PHE A 32 -15.97 22.55 -2.79
CA PHE A 32 -17.42 22.72 -2.56
C PHE A 32 -18.25 21.52 -3.06
N GLY A 33 -17.60 20.36 -3.17
CA GLY A 33 -18.18 19.13 -3.72
C GLY A 33 -18.73 18.26 -2.63
N ASP A 34 -19.79 17.55 -2.97
CA ASP A 34 -20.34 16.52 -2.07
C ASP A 34 -19.38 15.33 -2.01
N ILE A 35 -18.72 15.17 -0.86
CA ILE A 35 -17.79 14.06 -0.59
C ILE A 35 -18.51 12.71 -0.55
N PHE A 36 -19.85 12.69 -0.47
CA PHE A 36 -20.66 11.49 -0.45
C PHE A 36 -21.12 11.02 -1.84
N THR A 37 -20.89 11.80 -2.89
CA THR A 37 -21.33 11.46 -4.26
C THR A 37 -20.79 10.10 -4.72
N ILE A 38 -19.56 9.73 -4.33
CA ILE A 38 -18.95 8.43 -4.64
C ILE A 38 -19.76 7.23 -4.10
N TRP A 39 -20.58 7.45 -3.07
CA TRP A 39 -21.40 6.41 -2.46
C TRP A 39 -22.73 6.15 -3.19
N HIS A 40 -23.12 7.01 -4.12
CA HIS A 40 -24.39 6.87 -4.88
C HIS A 40 -24.33 5.74 -5.90
N SER A 41 -23.17 5.54 -6.56
CA SER A 41 -22.96 4.43 -7.48
C SER A 41 -22.66 3.13 -6.73
N SER A 42 -23.43 2.09 -6.98
CA SER A 42 -23.18 0.78 -6.36
C SER A 42 -21.83 0.18 -6.77
N TYR A 43 -21.41 0.46 -8.00
CA TYR A 43 -20.11 0.00 -8.51
C TYR A 43 -18.95 0.71 -7.82
N ASP A 44 -18.99 2.06 -7.75
CA ASP A 44 -17.94 2.86 -7.12
C ASP A 44 -17.84 2.56 -5.63
N ARG A 45 -18.97 2.36 -4.95
CA ARG A 45 -19.04 1.93 -3.56
C ARG A 45 -18.33 0.60 -3.35
N LEU A 46 -18.60 -0.41 -4.20
CA LEU A 46 -17.94 -1.71 -4.11
C LEU A 46 -16.42 -1.58 -4.31
N GLN A 47 -16.01 -0.83 -5.33
CA GLN A 47 -14.59 -0.59 -5.60
C GLN A 47 -13.90 0.13 -4.45
N LEU A 48 -14.57 1.10 -3.83
CA LEU A 48 -14.06 1.84 -2.69
C LEU A 48 -13.93 0.95 -1.44
N LEU A 49 -14.90 0.07 -1.18
CA LEU A 49 -14.84 -0.91 -0.09
C LEU A 49 -13.71 -1.92 -0.32
N LEU A 50 -13.54 -2.42 -1.54
CA LEU A 50 -12.44 -3.31 -1.89
C LEU A 50 -11.08 -2.61 -1.68
N PHE A 51 -10.97 -1.35 -2.08
CA PHE A 51 -9.75 -0.56 -1.88
C PHE A 51 -9.44 -0.33 -0.41
N GLY A 52 -10.41 0.17 0.38
CA GLY A 52 -10.22 0.53 1.77
C GLY A 52 -10.03 -0.69 2.67
N ILE A 53 -10.89 -1.70 2.53
CA ILE A 53 -10.88 -2.87 3.42
C ILE A 53 -9.83 -3.89 2.96
N ILE A 54 -9.91 -4.36 1.71
CA ILE A 54 -8.98 -5.41 1.25
C ILE A 54 -7.62 -4.80 0.92
N GLY A 55 -7.58 -3.69 0.17
CA GLY A 55 -6.32 -3.07 -0.24
C GLY A 55 -5.52 -2.56 0.95
N MET A 56 -6.06 -1.61 1.70
CA MET A 56 -5.33 -0.96 2.80
C MET A 56 -5.03 -1.90 3.96
N LEU A 57 -6.02 -2.69 4.41
CA LEU A 57 -5.85 -3.59 5.55
C LEU A 57 -4.83 -4.69 5.24
N SER A 58 -4.93 -5.31 4.04
CA SER A 58 -4.00 -6.39 3.65
C SER A 58 -2.57 -5.90 3.60
N VAL A 59 -2.30 -4.72 3.03
CA VAL A 59 -0.96 -4.15 2.97
C VAL A 59 -0.41 -3.93 4.38
N GLN A 60 -1.18 -3.34 5.27
CA GLN A 60 -0.74 -3.07 6.63
C GLN A 60 -0.49 -4.37 7.40
N TYR A 61 -1.45 -5.30 7.38
CA TYR A 61 -1.34 -6.55 8.11
C TYR A 61 -0.15 -7.39 7.64
N THR A 62 -0.01 -7.61 6.32
CA THR A 62 1.06 -8.45 5.78
C THR A 62 2.44 -7.84 6.00
N TYR A 63 2.55 -6.51 5.94
CA TYR A 63 3.79 -5.81 6.22
C TYR A 63 4.19 -5.94 7.70
N PHE A 64 3.27 -5.75 8.64
CA PHE A 64 3.56 -5.95 10.07
C PHE A 64 3.87 -7.42 10.40
N ALA A 65 3.16 -8.37 9.78
CA ALA A 65 3.49 -9.78 9.92
C ALA A 65 4.90 -10.11 9.40
N ALA A 66 5.33 -9.48 8.29
CA ALA A 66 6.69 -9.62 7.80
C ALA A 66 7.72 -9.04 8.78
N ILE A 67 7.44 -7.87 9.39
CA ILE A 67 8.31 -7.27 10.42
C ILE A 67 8.41 -8.19 11.64
N SER A 68 7.31 -8.75 12.11
CA SER A 68 7.29 -9.62 13.29
C SER A 68 8.09 -10.92 13.10
N CYS A 69 8.18 -11.42 11.85
CA CYS A 69 8.95 -12.61 11.49
C CYS A 69 10.41 -12.31 11.11
N SER A 70 10.79 -11.00 11.04
CA SER A 70 12.14 -10.57 10.65
C SER A 70 12.49 -9.23 11.30
N ASN A 71 12.69 -8.21 10.49
CA ASN A 71 12.86 -6.82 10.89
C ASN A 71 12.29 -5.88 9.83
N ALA A 72 12.19 -4.59 10.16
CA ALA A 72 11.64 -3.59 9.24
C ALA A 72 12.46 -3.47 7.94
N ALA A 73 13.79 -3.68 8.00
CA ALA A 73 14.67 -3.66 6.84
C ALA A 73 14.30 -4.75 5.84
N THR A 74 14.23 -5.99 6.30
CA THR A 74 13.87 -7.17 5.49
C THR A 74 12.45 -7.04 4.93
N ALA A 75 11.47 -6.66 5.76
CA ALA A 75 10.08 -6.50 5.35
C ALA A 75 9.96 -5.44 4.23
N THR A 76 10.66 -4.31 4.37
CA THR A 76 10.67 -3.24 3.37
C THR A 76 11.28 -3.70 2.05
N VAL A 77 12.46 -4.35 2.09
CA VAL A 77 13.12 -4.85 0.87
C VAL A 77 12.22 -5.84 0.14
N LEU A 78 11.57 -6.77 0.86
CA LEU A 78 10.66 -7.74 0.26
C LEU A 78 9.40 -7.08 -0.31
N GLN A 79 8.82 -6.09 0.37
CA GLN A 79 7.67 -5.35 -0.14
C GLN A 79 8.00 -4.58 -1.44
N TYR A 80 9.24 -4.11 -1.60
CA TYR A 80 9.69 -3.46 -2.83
C TYR A 80 9.83 -4.40 -4.05
N LEU A 81 9.47 -5.67 -3.93
CA LEU A 81 9.17 -6.53 -5.08
C LEU A 81 7.86 -6.13 -5.79
N MET A 82 7.03 -5.27 -5.17
CA MET A 82 5.77 -4.78 -5.72
C MET A 82 5.90 -4.26 -7.17
N PRO A 83 6.85 -3.40 -7.56
CA PRO A 83 6.96 -2.91 -8.94
C PRO A 83 7.19 -4.03 -9.97
N VAL A 84 7.93 -5.07 -9.59
CA VAL A 84 8.14 -6.26 -10.43
C VAL A 84 6.80 -6.94 -10.71
N ILE A 85 6.01 -7.15 -9.64
CA ILE A 85 4.68 -7.78 -9.72
C ILE A 85 3.75 -6.93 -10.59
N ILE A 86 3.75 -5.61 -10.42
CA ILE A 86 2.92 -4.68 -11.20
C ILE A 86 3.27 -4.74 -12.68
N VAL A 87 4.57 -4.65 -13.04
CA VAL A 87 5.00 -4.69 -14.44
C VAL A 87 4.68 -6.04 -15.06
N PHE A 88 4.91 -7.14 -14.34
CA PHE A 88 4.54 -8.48 -14.79
C PHE A 88 3.03 -8.60 -15.05
N TRP A 89 2.21 -8.11 -14.12
CA TRP A 89 0.75 -8.11 -14.25
C TRP A 89 0.26 -7.29 -15.45
N ILE A 90 0.79 -6.07 -15.63
CA ILE A 90 0.44 -5.19 -16.75
C ILE A 90 0.88 -5.84 -18.07
N SER A 91 2.09 -6.40 -18.14
CA SER A 91 2.60 -7.08 -19.33
C SER A 91 1.73 -8.27 -19.75
N LEU A 92 1.29 -9.05 -18.76
CA LEU A 92 0.39 -10.18 -18.99
C LEU A 92 -0.98 -9.73 -19.48
N ARG A 93 -1.54 -8.69 -18.85
CA ARG A 93 -2.85 -8.13 -19.20
C ARG A 93 -2.86 -7.52 -20.60
N ASP A 94 -1.83 -6.74 -20.92
CA ASP A 94 -1.71 -6.02 -22.19
C ASP A 94 -1.07 -6.88 -23.29
N ARG A 95 -0.75 -8.17 -22.98
CA ARG A 95 -0.08 -9.14 -23.88
C ARG A 95 1.18 -8.56 -24.55
N ARG A 96 1.93 -7.73 -23.81
CA ARG A 96 3.19 -7.14 -24.24
C ARG A 96 4.34 -7.59 -23.35
N LEU A 97 5.54 -7.67 -23.93
CA LEU A 97 6.73 -7.85 -23.11
C LEU A 97 7.09 -6.53 -22.41
N PRO A 98 7.64 -6.60 -21.18
CA PRO A 98 8.13 -5.42 -20.48
C PRO A 98 9.22 -4.71 -21.31
N HIS A 99 9.19 -3.40 -21.35
CA HIS A 99 10.24 -2.62 -22.00
C HIS A 99 11.54 -2.73 -21.18
N ILE A 100 12.67 -2.76 -21.88
CA ILE A 100 13.99 -2.82 -21.21
C ILE A 100 14.19 -1.67 -20.21
N TYR A 101 13.67 -0.50 -20.51
CA TYR A 101 13.72 0.65 -19.59
C TYR A 101 12.88 0.44 -18.33
N GLU A 102 11.75 -0.26 -18.42
CA GLU A 102 10.92 -0.63 -17.26
C GLU A 102 11.71 -1.58 -16.35
N LEU A 103 12.37 -2.58 -16.92
CA LEU A 103 13.20 -3.53 -16.18
C LEU A 103 14.42 -2.86 -15.53
N LEU A 104 15.11 -1.98 -16.24
CA LEU A 104 16.23 -1.22 -15.71
C LEU A 104 15.79 -0.29 -14.55
N ALA A 105 14.67 0.42 -14.71
CA ALA A 105 14.13 1.27 -13.67
C ALA A 105 13.79 0.48 -12.40
N ILE A 106 13.17 -0.70 -12.53
CA ILE A 106 12.87 -1.59 -11.41
C ILE A 106 14.16 -2.08 -10.74
N ALA A 107 15.14 -2.55 -11.53
CA ALA A 107 16.41 -3.03 -11.00
C ALA A 107 17.14 -1.93 -10.19
N LEU A 108 17.20 -0.71 -10.73
CA LEU A 108 17.79 0.44 -10.05
C LEU A 108 17.04 0.82 -8.77
N ALA A 109 15.70 0.82 -8.82
CA ALA A 109 14.87 1.11 -7.64
C ALA A 109 15.06 0.07 -6.53
N MET A 110 15.11 -1.21 -6.88
CA MET A 110 15.35 -2.30 -5.94
C MET A 110 16.75 -2.22 -5.33
N LEU A 111 17.78 -1.98 -6.14
CA LEU A 111 19.15 -1.79 -5.67
C LEU A 111 19.27 -0.57 -4.74
N GLY A 112 18.67 0.55 -5.13
CA GLY A 112 18.64 1.77 -4.31
C GLY A 112 17.98 1.53 -2.96
N THR A 113 16.83 0.86 -2.95
CA THR A 113 16.12 0.51 -1.71
C THR A 113 16.95 -0.45 -0.85
N LEU A 114 17.53 -1.47 -1.45
CA LEU A 114 18.38 -2.44 -0.75
C LEU A 114 19.56 -1.74 -0.06
N LEU A 115 20.26 -0.88 -0.77
CA LEU A 115 21.38 -0.12 -0.23
C LEU A 115 20.95 0.86 0.89
N LEU A 116 19.85 1.58 0.69
CA LEU A 116 19.32 2.52 1.70
C LEU A 116 18.91 1.80 2.98
N VAL A 117 18.19 0.71 2.86
CA VAL A 117 17.63 -0.02 4.00
C VAL A 117 18.71 -0.77 4.77
N THR A 118 19.69 -1.36 4.07
CA THR A 118 20.80 -2.09 4.69
C THR A 118 21.96 -1.19 5.10
N LYS A 119 21.99 0.06 4.61
CA LYS A 119 23.16 0.97 4.76
C LYS A 119 24.46 0.33 4.27
N GLY A 120 24.38 -0.59 3.32
CA GLY A 120 25.50 -1.36 2.80
C GLY A 120 25.87 -2.60 3.62
N ASP A 121 25.23 -2.85 4.75
CA ASP A 121 25.44 -4.06 5.56
C ASP A 121 24.30 -5.07 5.32
N PHE A 122 24.56 -6.05 4.46
CA PHE A 122 23.60 -7.08 4.11
C PHE A 122 23.35 -8.11 5.24
N THR A 123 24.19 -8.13 6.27
CA THR A 123 24.02 -9.02 7.43
C THR A 123 22.81 -8.62 8.28
N THR A 124 22.31 -7.39 8.11
CA THR A 124 21.10 -6.89 8.79
C THR A 124 19.80 -7.54 8.29
N LEU A 125 19.84 -8.25 7.15
CA LEU A 125 18.67 -8.90 6.56
C LEU A 125 18.41 -10.25 7.24
N ALA A 126 17.35 -10.33 8.04
CA ALA A 126 16.93 -11.57 8.68
C ALA A 126 15.90 -12.30 7.80
N ILE A 127 16.38 -13.09 6.85
CA ILE A 127 15.52 -13.79 5.88
C ILE A 127 15.23 -15.22 6.41
N SER A 128 14.08 -15.35 7.10
CA SER A 128 13.49 -16.66 7.46
C SER A 128 12.44 -17.08 6.41
N LYS A 129 12.03 -18.37 6.41
CA LYS A 129 10.94 -18.83 5.53
C LYS A 129 9.64 -18.07 5.80
N ALA A 130 9.34 -17.77 7.05
CA ALA A 130 8.15 -16.99 7.43
C ALA A 130 8.27 -15.55 6.97
N ALA A 131 9.44 -14.91 7.12
CA ALA A 131 9.69 -13.56 6.61
C ALA A 131 9.53 -13.47 5.08
N LEU A 132 10.02 -14.47 4.34
CA LEU A 132 9.87 -14.54 2.89
C LEU A 132 8.39 -14.68 2.49
N PHE A 133 7.64 -15.56 3.15
CA PHE A 133 6.22 -15.76 2.89
C PHE A 133 5.42 -14.46 3.11
N TRP A 134 5.56 -13.85 4.29
CA TRP A 134 4.85 -12.62 4.61
C TRP A 134 5.32 -11.42 3.77
N GLY A 135 6.60 -11.35 3.44
CA GLY A 135 7.17 -10.31 2.59
C GLY A 135 6.66 -10.37 1.15
N ILE A 136 6.57 -11.56 0.55
CA ILE A 136 5.97 -11.75 -0.78
C ILE A 136 4.48 -11.40 -0.74
N LEU A 137 3.77 -11.82 0.30
CA LEU A 137 2.36 -11.50 0.48
C LEU A 137 2.15 -9.97 0.65
N ALA A 138 3.07 -9.28 1.34
CA ALA A 138 3.07 -7.83 1.45
C ALA A 138 3.31 -7.15 0.10
N ALA A 139 4.21 -7.68 -0.73
CA ALA A 139 4.43 -7.17 -2.09
C ALA A 139 3.20 -7.36 -2.99
N LEU A 140 2.54 -8.52 -2.94
CA LEU A 140 1.30 -8.80 -3.66
C LEU A 140 0.16 -7.88 -3.20
N SER A 141 -0.01 -7.72 -1.90
CA SER A 141 -1.01 -6.81 -1.33
C SER A 141 -0.76 -5.36 -1.74
N ALA A 142 0.50 -4.91 -1.74
CA ALA A 142 0.88 -3.58 -2.17
C ALA A 142 0.66 -3.38 -3.69
N ALA A 143 0.91 -4.40 -4.51
CA ALA A 143 0.59 -4.37 -5.94
C ALA A 143 -0.93 -4.26 -6.17
N PHE A 144 -1.74 -5.04 -5.44
CA PHE A 144 -3.19 -4.95 -5.48
C PHE A 144 -3.68 -3.56 -5.06
N TYR A 145 -3.21 -3.05 -3.93
CA TYR A 145 -3.52 -1.72 -3.42
C TYR A 145 -3.21 -0.61 -4.44
N THR A 146 -2.17 -0.77 -5.24
CA THR A 146 -1.75 0.21 -6.25
C THR A 146 -2.57 0.10 -7.54
N LEU A 147 -2.93 -1.11 -7.96
CA LEU A 147 -3.62 -1.35 -9.22
C LEU A 147 -5.14 -1.20 -9.12
N GLN A 148 -5.72 -1.61 -7.99
CA GLN A 148 -7.17 -1.68 -7.80
C GLN A 148 -7.85 -0.31 -7.87
N PRO A 149 -7.37 0.78 -7.22
CA PRO A 149 -8.06 2.06 -7.23
C PRO A 149 -7.91 2.84 -8.54
N LYS A 150 -7.21 2.29 -9.55
CA LYS A 150 -6.95 2.97 -10.82
C LYS A 150 -8.24 3.46 -11.49
N TYR A 151 -9.30 2.66 -11.47
CA TYR A 151 -10.61 3.05 -12.00
C TYR A 151 -11.19 4.24 -11.22
N LEU A 152 -11.20 4.16 -9.88
CA LEU A 152 -11.73 5.25 -9.04
C LEU A 152 -10.94 6.53 -9.23
N LEU A 153 -9.60 6.45 -9.31
CA LEU A 153 -8.72 7.61 -9.49
C LEU A 153 -8.84 8.26 -10.89
N GLN A 154 -9.39 7.56 -11.87
CA GLN A 154 -9.70 8.14 -13.20
C GLN A 154 -11.04 8.90 -13.23
N HIS A 155 -11.98 8.55 -12.35
CA HIS A 155 -13.33 9.13 -12.34
C HIS A 155 -13.56 10.08 -11.16
N TRP A 156 -12.79 9.93 -10.09
CA TRP A 156 -12.92 10.67 -8.84
C TRP A 156 -11.60 11.34 -8.45
N ARG A 157 -11.70 12.43 -7.68
CA ARG A 157 -10.53 13.14 -7.16
C ARG A 157 -9.74 12.26 -6.20
N SER A 158 -8.41 12.29 -6.34
CA SER A 158 -7.52 11.47 -5.51
C SER A 158 -7.71 11.68 -3.99
N PRO A 159 -7.85 12.92 -3.45
CA PRO A 159 -8.10 13.12 -2.03
C PRO A 159 -9.38 12.44 -1.53
N LEU A 160 -10.43 12.44 -2.36
CA LEU A 160 -11.71 11.79 -2.05
C LEU A 160 -11.56 10.27 -1.92
N VAL A 161 -10.95 9.63 -2.93
CA VAL A 161 -10.75 8.17 -2.97
C VAL A 161 -9.83 7.72 -1.83
N ILE A 162 -8.69 8.41 -1.66
CA ILE A 162 -7.71 8.06 -0.64
C ILE A 162 -8.27 8.35 0.76
N GLY A 163 -8.95 9.47 0.96
CA GLY A 163 -9.54 9.84 2.23
C GLY A 163 -10.56 8.81 2.72
N TRP A 164 -11.52 8.42 1.86
CA TRP A 164 -12.47 7.34 2.17
C TRP A 164 -11.78 6.00 2.37
N GLY A 165 -10.79 5.65 1.54
CA GLY A 165 -10.02 4.43 1.70
C GLY A 165 -9.31 4.35 3.06
N MET A 166 -8.70 5.47 3.51
CA MET A 166 -8.05 5.55 4.83
C MET A 166 -9.06 5.41 5.98
N LEU A 167 -10.22 6.06 5.89
CA LEU A 167 -11.27 5.93 6.92
C LEU A 167 -11.78 4.50 7.00
N LEU A 168 -12.10 3.87 5.87
CA LEU A 168 -12.57 2.48 5.83
C LEU A 168 -11.52 1.52 6.39
N GLY A 169 -10.27 1.67 5.96
CA GLY A 169 -9.17 0.85 6.47
C GLY A 169 -8.93 1.05 7.97
N GLY A 170 -9.02 2.29 8.46
CA GLY A 170 -8.84 2.60 9.87
C GLY A 170 -10.00 2.15 10.78
N ILE A 171 -11.24 2.11 10.27
CA ILE A 171 -12.41 1.62 11.03
C ILE A 171 -12.39 0.10 11.17
N VAL A 172 -11.92 -0.62 10.15
CA VAL A 172 -11.93 -2.09 10.13
C VAL A 172 -10.69 -2.68 10.84
N MET A 173 -9.61 -1.92 10.99
CA MET A 173 -8.40 -2.34 11.70
C MET A 173 -8.52 -2.18 13.21
#